data_551fcf6c0e572f2d5e11c11b1f39cf6e
#
_entry.id   551fcf6c0e572f2d5e11c11b1f39cf6e
#
_cell.length_a   1.000
_cell.length_b   1.000
_cell.length_c   1.000
_cell.angle_alpha   90.00
_cell.angle_beta   90.00
_cell.angle_gamma   90.00
#
_symmetry.space_group_name_H-M   'P 1'
#
loop_
_entity.id
_entity.type
_entity.pdbx_description
1 polymer ?
#
loop_
_entity_poly.entity_id
_entity_poly.type
_entity_poly.pdbx_seq_one_letter_code
_entity_poly.pdbx_strand_id
1 'polypeptide(L)'
;MLIHYIVPVRPVLPGLLLPPVCAGVLKFSVSAYCVFRRRAVCLRIGREFMPSAHYPEMSEKLMAVLMAMLVTLMPFSIDAYLPAIPEMAQSLGADVHRIEQSLSLFMFGTAFGQVVGGSVSDIKGRKPVALTGLTVYCLAVAAIVFASSAEQLLNLRVVQAFGAGMTVVIVGAMVRDYYSGRKAAQMFALIGIILMVVPLVAPMVGALLQGLGGWQAIFVFLAAYSLVLLGLVQHFLPKPAVGGKIGRDVFGLVAGRFKRVLKTRAAMGYLFFQAFSFGSMFAFLTESSFVYQQLYRVTPHQYAWAFALNIITMMFFNRITAWRLKTGVHPQSILLWGIVVQFAANLSQLAAVLFFGLPPFWLLVACVMFSVGTQGLVGANTQACFMSYFKEEGGSANAVLGVFQSLIGAGVGMAATFLHDGSATVMAATMTASTSCGIALLWLCSHRAWKENGQSEYL
;
A
#
# COMPACT_ATOMS: atom_id res chain seq x y z
N MET A 1 27.17 -15.21 -30.15
CA MET A 1 28.25 -14.90 -31.11
C MET A 1 27.83 -13.61 -31.81
N LEU A 2 28.17 -12.46 -31.23
CA LEU A 2 27.82 -11.11 -31.73
C LEU A 2 29.13 -10.43 -32.13
N ILE A 3 29.30 -10.21 -33.41
CA ILE A 3 30.45 -9.54 -33.99
C ILE A 3 30.19 -8.02 -33.95
N HIS A 4 30.99 -7.30 -33.17
CA HIS A 4 31.09 -5.85 -33.22
C HIS A 4 31.82 -5.43 -34.48
N TYR A 5 31.16 -4.74 -35.40
CA TYR A 5 31.84 -3.94 -36.43
C TYR A 5 31.70 -2.46 -36.08
N ILE A 6 32.75 -1.86 -35.59
CA ILE A 6 32.93 -0.41 -35.54
C ILE A 6 33.65 -0.01 -36.81
N VAL A 7 32.95 0.66 -37.73
CA VAL A 7 33.60 1.29 -38.92
C VAL A 7 33.63 2.79 -38.70
N PRO A 8 34.82 3.40 -38.67
CA PRO A 8 34.94 4.87 -38.57
C PRO A 8 34.56 5.51 -39.92
N VAL A 9 33.55 6.36 -39.91
CA VAL A 9 33.12 7.16 -41.07
C VAL A 9 34.04 8.37 -41.21
N ARG A 10 34.93 8.39 -42.22
CA ARG A 10 35.62 9.61 -42.66
C ARG A 10 34.67 10.44 -43.56
N PRO A 11 34.78 11.78 -43.54
CA PRO A 11 33.96 12.62 -44.40
C PRO A 11 34.32 12.43 -45.87
N VAL A 12 33.32 12.19 -46.70
CA VAL A 12 33.48 12.04 -48.17
C VAL A 12 33.64 13.43 -48.78
N LEU A 13 34.74 13.63 -49.46
CA LEU A 13 35.01 14.81 -50.32
C LEU A 13 34.04 14.87 -51.52
N PRO A 14 33.66 16.07 -52.01
CA PRO A 14 32.80 16.22 -53.16
C PRO A 14 33.51 15.85 -54.45
N GLY A 15 33.03 14.82 -55.16
CA GLY A 15 33.58 14.50 -56.47
C GLY A 15 33.54 13.02 -56.93
N LEU A 16 33.01 12.09 -56.18
CA LEU A 16 32.91 10.66 -56.63
C LEU A 16 31.51 10.31 -57.17
N LEU A 17 31.45 10.08 -58.49
CA LEU A 17 30.28 9.50 -59.19
C LEU A 17 30.21 8.00 -58.86
N LEU A 18 29.19 7.56 -58.18
CA LEU A 18 28.90 6.17 -57.87
C LEU A 18 27.91 5.58 -58.93
N PRO A 19 28.04 4.31 -59.30
CA PRO A 19 27.17 3.67 -60.31
C PRO A 19 25.72 3.50 -59.80
N PRO A 20 24.71 3.43 -60.67
CA PRO A 20 23.29 3.55 -60.35
C PRO A 20 22.71 2.44 -59.45
N VAL A 21 23.39 1.33 -59.27
CA VAL A 21 22.92 0.16 -58.44
C VAL A 21 23.01 0.44 -56.93
N CYS A 22 23.88 1.36 -56.51
CA CYS A 22 24.04 1.66 -55.05
C CYS A 22 23.10 2.78 -54.54
N ALA A 23 22.38 3.48 -55.44
CA ALA A 23 21.54 4.62 -55.05
C ALA A 23 20.30 4.22 -54.22
N GLY A 24 19.78 3.01 -54.38
CA GLY A 24 18.62 2.50 -53.67
C GLY A 24 18.92 2.13 -52.19
N VAL A 25 20.08 1.55 -51.95
CA VAL A 25 20.49 1.12 -50.61
C VAL A 25 20.90 2.32 -49.74
N LEU A 26 21.55 3.32 -50.37
CA LEU A 26 21.94 4.57 -49.69
C LEU A 26 20.73 5.44 -49.32
N LYS A 27 19.66 5.47 -50.15
CA LYS A 27 18.42 6.21 -49.81
C LYS A 27 17.70 5.58 -48.59
N PHE A 28 17.71 4.24 -48.45
CA PHE A 28 17.11 3.57 -47.29
C PHE A 28 17.93 3.80 -46.01
N SER A 29 19.25 3.78 -46.11
CA SER A 29 20.14 4.00 -44.97
C SER A 29 20.11 5.47 -44.50
N VAL A 30 20.07 6.44 -45.41
CA VAL A 30 20.00 7.87 -45.06
C VAL A 30 18.65 8.23 -44.46
N SER A 31 17.55 7.62 -44.93
CA SER A 31 16.22 7.85 -44.38
C SER A 31 16.08 7.27 -42.97
N ALA A 32 16.64 6.08 -42.70
CA ALA A 32 16.68 5.48 -41.35
C ALA A 32 17.59 6.28 -40.40
N TYR A 33 18.71 6.80 -40.91
CA TYR A 33 19.62 7.64 -40.12
C TYR A 33 19.00 9.01 -39.76
N CYS A 34 18.28 9.63 -40.70
CA CYS A 34 17.56 10.88 -40.43
C CYS A 34 16.39 10.71 -39.46
N VAL A 35 15.66 9.57 -39.49
CA VAL A 35 14.59 9.28 -38.53
C VAL A 35 15.17 8.98 -37.15
N PHE A 36 16.31 8.27 -37.08
CA PHE A 36 16.97 7.98 -35.80
C PHE A 36 17.62 9.24 -35.18
N ARG A 37 18.23 10.10 -36.04
CA ARG A 37 18.79 11.38 -35.56
C ARG A 37 17.73 12.38 -35.14
N ARG A 38 16.57 12.44 -35.84
CA ARG A 38 15.42 13.26 -35.36
C ARG A 38 14.83 12.76 -34.07
N ARG A 39 14.71 11.44 -33.85
CA ARG A 39 14.30 10.88 -32.54
C ARG A 39 15.33 11.10 -31.45
N ALA A 40 16.62 10.95 -31.74
CA ALA A 40 17.68 11.21 -30.78
C ALA A 40 17.81 12.71 -30.43
N VAL A 41 17.60 13.59 -31.40
CA VAL A 41 17.57 15.05 -31.19
C VAL A 41 16.29 15.47 -30.46
N CYS A 42 15.11 14.90 -30.77
CA CYS A 42 13.90 15.14 -29.98
C CYS A 42 13.99 14.61 -28.56
N LEU A 43 14.64 13.44 -28.33
CA LEU A 43 14.89 12.92 -26.99
C LEU A 43 15.95 13.73 -26.22
N ARG A 44 16.91 14.34 -26.91
CA ARG A 44 17.91 15.22 -26.31
C ARG A 44 17.36 16.62 -26.02
N ILE A 45 16.52 17.17 -26.95
CA ILE A 45 15.84 18.46 -26.73
C ILE A 45 14.78 18.31 -25.62
N GLY A 46 14.10 17.17 -25.51
CA GLY A 46 13.19 16.90 -24.40
C GLY A 46 13.85 16.72 -23.03
N ARG A 47 15.17 16.39 -23.00
CA ARG A 47 15.95 16.35 -21.75
C ARG A 47 16.59 17.69 -21.37
N GLU A 48 16.90 18.54 -22.36
CA GLU A 48 17.51 19.86 -22.11
C GLU A 48 16.46 20.95 -21.78
N PHE A 49 15.16 20.71 -22.06
CA PHE A 49 14.07 21.64 -21.73
C PHE A 49 13.25 21.26 -20.48
N MET A 50 13.64 20.23 -19.73
CA MET A 50 13.25 20.19 -18.33
C MET A 50 14.27 21.08 -17.59
N PRO A 51 13.89 22.26 -17.10
CA PRO A 51 14.76 22.97 -16.18
C PRO A 51 15.00 21.97 -15.06
N SER A 52 16.27 21.66 -14.82
CA SER A 52 16.69 21.07 -13.56
C SER A 52 16.20 22.07 -12.51
N ALA A 53 15.01 21.80 -11.95
CA ALA A 53 14.53 22.58 -10.84
C ALA A 53 15.67 22.51 -9.82
N HIS A 54 16.33 23.65 -9.59
CA HIS A 54 17.28 23.80 -8.50
C HIS A 54 16.46 23.61 -7.24
N TYR A 55 16.27 22.33 -6.86
CA TYR A 55 15.72 22.01 -5.56
C TYR A 55 16.80 22.41 -4.54
N PRO A 56 16.46 23.22 -3.54
CA PRO A 56 17.40 23.47 -2.46
C PRO A 56 17.89 22.11 -1.99
N GLU A 57 19.20 21.95 -1.80
CA GLU A 57 19.86 20.71 -1.46
C GLU A 57 19.33 20.18 -0.11
N MET A 58 18.12 19.64 -0.15
CA MET A 58 17.63 18.85 0.95
C MET A 58 18.47 17.59 0.99
N SER A 59 19.18 17.34 2.10
CA SER A 59 19.99 16.16 2.21
C SER A 59 19.13 14.91 1.93
N GLU A 60 19.68 13.94 1.20
CA GLU A 60 18.97 12.69 0.88
C GLU A 60 18.42 12.02 2.14
N LYS A 61 19.12 12.17 3.27
CA LYS A 61 18.69 11.67 4.58
C LYS A 61 17.41 12.36 5.10
N LEU A 62 17.33 13.68 4.96
CA LEU A 62 16.16 14.44 5.42
C LEU A 62 14.91 14.12 4.58
N MET A 63 15.08 13.98 3.26
CA MET A 63 14.00 13.53 2.36
C MET A 63 13.53 12.13 2.73
N ALA A 64 14.45 11.21 3.02
CA ALA A 64 14.11 9.86 3.46
C ALA A 64 13.31 9.86 4.76
N VAL A 65 13.73 10.66 5.74
CA VAL A 65 13.02 10.81 7.02
C VAL A 65 11.62 11.39 6.80
N LEU A 66 11.49 12.44 6.00
CA LEU A 66 10.19 13.05 5.69
C LEU A 66 9.24 12.07 5.02
N MET A 67 9.71 11.34 4.01
CA MET A 67 8.91 10.30 3.34
C MET A 67 8.50 9.19 4.30
N ALA A 68 9.42 8.76 5.16
CA ALA A 68 9.17 7.77 6.19
C ALA A 68 8.06 8.23 7.16
N MET A 69 8.18 9.44 7.67
CA MET A 69 7.18 10.03 8.57
C MET A 69 5.81 10.19 7.90
N LEU A 70 5.75 10.58 6.62
CA LEU A 70 4.48 10.70 5.89
C LEU A 70 3.78 9.33 5.72
N VAL A 71 4.54 8.27 5.44
CA VAL A 71 3.99 6.91 5.27
C VAL A 71 3.48 6.34 6.58
N THR A 72 4.12 6.65 7.72
CA THR A 72 3.74 6.12 9.03
C THR A 72 2.46 6.74 9.59
N LEU A 73 1.98 7.84 9.03
CA LEU A 73 0.74 8.52 9.45
C LEU A 73 -0.47 7.57 9.45
N MET A 74 -0.61 6.75 8.40
CA MET A 74 -1.73 5.82 8.26
C MET A 74 -1.66 4.64 9.25
N PRO A 75 -0.56 3.87 9.37
CA PRO A 75 -0.46 2.81 10.37
C PRO A 75 -0.64 3.32 11.80
N PHE A 76 -0.03 4.45 12.18
CA PHE A 76 -0.28 5.03 13.50
C PHE A 76 -1.75 5.36 13.75
N SER A 77 -2.45 5.86 12.71
CA SER A 77 -3.88 6.18 12.81
C SER A 77 -4.77 4.94 12.96
N ILE A 78 -4.31 3.78 12.50
CA ILE A 78 -5.07 2.51 12.56
C ILE A 78 -4.71 1.75 13.83
N ASP A 79 -3.41 1.60 14.12
CA ASP A 79 -2.97 0.62 15.09
C ASP A 79 -2.83 1.19 16.52
N ALA A 80 -2.56 2.51 16.66
CA ALA A 80 -2.28 3.10 17.97
C ALA A 80 -3.52 3.14 18.88
N TYR A 81 -4.73 3.27 18.36
CA TYR A 81 -5.92 3.35 19.21
C TYR A 81 -6.63 2.01 19.43
N LEU A 82 -6.19 0.92 18.79
CA LEU A 82 -6.79 -0.41 18.97
C LEU A 82 -6.90 -0.84 20.45
N PRO A 83 -5.86 -0.65 21.29
CA PRO A 83 -5.96 -0.99 22.71
C PRO A 83 -7.00 -0.16 23.47
N ALA A 84 -7.32 1.05 22.99
CA ALA A 84 -8.21 1.99 23.65
C ALA A 84 -9.69 1.86 23.23
N ILE A 85 -10.00 1.01 22.26
CA ILE A 85 -11.38 0.86 21.73
C ILE A 85 -12.41 0.57 22.83
N PRO A 86 -12.18 -0.34 23.81
CA PRO A 86 -13.16 -0.58 24.88
C PRO A 86 -13.39 0.64 25.78
N GLU A 87 -12.34 1.42 26.09
CA GLU A 87 -12.44 2.66 26.86
C GLU A 87 -13.23 3.72 26.06
N MET A 88 -12.96 3.86 24.77
CA MET A 88 -13.70 4.76 23.88
C MET A 88 -15.19 4.41 23.85
N ALA A 89 -15.52 3.13 23.73
CA ALA A 89 -16.91 2.67 23.75
C ALA A 89 -17.61 3.07 25.06
N GLN A 90 -16.96 2.81 26.20
CA GLN A 90 -17.49 3.18 27.50
C GLN A 90 -17.65 4.69 27.65
N SER A 91 -16.66 5.49 27.27
CA SER A 91 -16.66 6.94 27.43
C SER A 91 -17.66 7.65 26.51
N LEU A 92 -17.92 7.09 25.31
CA LEU A 92 -18.86 7.62 24.33
C LEU A 92 -20.26 7.01 24.44
N GLY A 93 -20.50 6.14 25.46
CA GLY A 93 -21.80 5.51 25.69
C GLY A 93 -22.25 4.63 24.52
N ALA A 94 -21.33 3.93 23.85
CA ALA A 94 -21.58 3.15 22.66
C ALA A 94 -21.12 1.70 22.83
N ASP A 95 -21.62 0.83 21.96
CA ASP A 95 -21.10 -0.53 21.84
C ASP A 95 -19.69 -0.54 21.26
N VAL A 96 -18.85 -1.50 21.68
CA VAL A 96 -17.48 -1.66 21.18
C VAL A 96 -17.44 -1.82 19.68
N HIS A 97 -18.37 -2.60 19.11
CA HIS A 97 -18.46 -2.81 17.67
C HIS A 97 -18.78 -1.54 16.89
N ARG A 98 -19.53 -0.60 17.54
CA ARG A 98 -19.75 0.72 16.95
C ARG A 98 -18.45 1.51 16.81
N ILE A 99 -17.58 1.42 17.78
CA ILE A 99 -16.24 2.06 17.69
C ILE A 99 -15.34 1.32 16.69
N GLU A 100 -15.38 0.00 16.64
CA GLU A 100 -14.63 -0.84 15.67
C GLU A 100 -15.00 -0.53 14.22
N GLN A 101 -16.25 -0.15 13.93
CA GLN A 101 -16.66 0.34 12.60
C GLN A 101 -15.83 1.54 12.12
N SER A 102 -15.25 2.31 13.03
CA SER A 102 -14.37 3.43 12.70
C SER A 102 -13.11 3.00 11.92
N LEU A 103 -12.65 1.75 12.10
CA LEU A 103 -11.53 1.18 11.32
C LEU A 103 -11.94 0.99 9.86
N SER A 104 -13.10 0.38 9.63
CA SER A 104 -13.62 0.14 8.29
C SER A 104 -13.92 1.44 7.56
N LEU A 105 -14.52 2.41 8.24
CA LEU A 105 -14.77 3.75 7.71
C LEU A 105 -13.46 4.50 7.41
N PHE A 106 -12.43 4.31 8.23
CA PHE A 106 -11.12 4.86 7.97
C PHE A 106 -10.51 4.30 6.68
N MET A 107 -10.55 2.98 6.45
CA MET A 107 -10.08 2.38 5.21
C MET A 107 -10.86 2.88 3.99
N PHE A 108 -12.18 3.02 4.13
CA PHE A 108 -13.02 3.57 3.08
C PHE A 108 -12.63 5.02 2.74
N GLY A 109 -12.52 5.90 3.74
CA GLY A 109 -12.09 7.29 3.55
C GLY A 109 -10.70 7.39 2.92
N THR A 110 -9.78 6.49 3.32
CA THR A 110 -8.42 6.41 2.77
C THR A 110 -8.43 6.08 1.27
N ALA A 111 -9.27 5.14 0.82
CA ALA A 111 -9.38 4.79 -0.59
C ALA A 111 -9.77 6.02 -1.45
N PHE A 112 -10.77 6.79 -1.02
CA PHE A 112 -11.17 8.04 -1.69
C PHE A 112 -10.05 9.10 -1.65
N GLY A 113 -9.40 9.26 -0.49
CA GLY A 113 -8.28 10.18 -0.34
C GLY A 113 -7.13 9.85 -1.29
N GLN A 114 -6.80 8.57 -1.46
CA GLN A 114 -5.75 8.12 -2.39
C GLN A 114 -6.09 8.43 -3.86
N VAL A 115 -7.34 8.20 -4.28
CA VAL A 115 -7.78 8.48 -5.66
C VAL A 115 -7.71 9.97 -5.96
N VAL A 116 -8.26 10.80 -5.06
CA VAL A 116 -8.26 12.26 -5.20
C VAL A 116 -6.85 12.82 -5.08
N GLY A 117 -6.12 12.44 -4.03
CA GLY A 117 -4.76 12.91 -3.78
C GLY A 117 -3.79 12.56 -4.90
N GLY A 118 -3.83 11.32 -5.40
CA GLY A 118 -3.02 10.89 -6.53
C GLY A 118 -3.29 11.72 -7.78
N SER A 119 -4.56 11.82 -8.18
CA SER A 119 -4.97 12.54 -9.40
C SER A 119 -4.66 14.03 -9.32
N VAL A 120 -4.96 14.69 -8.21
CA VAL A 120 -4.73 16.14 -8.02
C VAL A 120 -3.24 16.45 -7.90
N SER A 121 -2.44 15.54 -7.30
CA SER A 121 -1.00 15.77 -7.13
C SER A 121 -0.21 15.73 -8.44
N ASP A 122 -0.70 15.01 -9.44
CA ASP A 122 -0.08 14.98 -10.77
C ASP A 122 -0.27 16.33 -11.52
N ILE A 123 -1.29 17.12 -11.14
CA ILE A 123 -1.61 18.39 -11.79
C ILE A 123 -1.08 19.59 -10.99
N LYS A 124 -1.40 19.63 -9.70
CA LYS A 124 -1.05 20.77 -8.83
C LYS A 124 0.31 20.61 -8.16
N GLY A 125 0.95 19.46 -8.32
CA GLY A 125 2.22 19.12 -7.67
C GLY A 125 2.03 18.47 -6.29
N ARG A 126 3.10 17.87 -5.77
CA ARG A 126 3.07 17.05 -4.55
C ARG A 126 2.83 17.87 -3.29
N LYS A 127 3.52 19.02 -3.15
CA LYS A 127 3.48 19.86 -1.95
C LYS A 127 2.08 20.39 -1.62
N PRO A 128 1.33 21.04 -2.52
CA PRO A 128 0.01 21.57 -2.20
C PRO A 128 -0.96 20.48 -1.73
N VAL A 129 -0.91 19.29 -2.37
CA VAL A 129 -1.80 18.18 -2.04
C VAL A 129 -1.41 17.55 -0.71
N ALA A 130 -0.10 17.41 -0.42
CA ALA A 130 0.37 16.96 0.89
C ALA A 130 -0.09 17.91 2.01
N LEU A 131 0.05 19.22 1.81
CA LEU A 131 -0.39 20.22 2.80
C LEU A 131 -1.90 20.20 3.02
N THR A 132 -2.69 20.12 1.94
CA THR A 132 -4.15 20.03 2.04
C THR A 132 -4.56 18.75 2.79
N GLY A 133 -3.98 17.59 2.42
CA GLY A 133 -4.27 16.32 3.08
C GLY A 133 -3.90 16.32 4.56
N LEU A 134 -2.71 16.83 4.90
CA LEU A 134 -2.27 16.97 6.29
C LEU A 134 -3.12 17.98 7.10
N THR A 135 -3.56 19.07 6.48
CA THR A 135 -4.44 20.04 7.14
C THR A 135 -5.80 19.42 7.45
N VAL A 136 -6.42 18.75 6.48
CA VAL A 136 -7.68 18.02 6.68
C VAL A 136 -7.53 16.96 7.77
N TYR A 137 -6.44 16.18 7.73
CA TYR A 137 -6.13 15.20 8.75
C TYR A 137 -5.99 15.82 10.14
N CYS A 138 -5.18 16.87 10.27
CA CYS A 138 -4.89 17.54 11.55
C CYS A 138 -6.17 18.11 12.18
N LEU A 139 -6.99 18.80 11.39
CA LEU A 139 -8.26 19.37 11.87
C LEU A 139 -9.24 18.28 12.32
N ALA A 140 -9.34 17.19 11.55
CA ALA A 140 -10.20 16.06 11.91
C ALA A 140 -9.73 15.39 13.21
N VAL A 141 -8.42 15.13 13.35
CA VAL A 141 -7.85 14.54 14.58
C VAL A 141 -8.03 15.44 15.78
N ALA A 142 -7.81 16.75 15.64
CA ALA A 142 -8.05 17.72 16.71
C ALA A 142 -9.53 17.73 17.13
N ALA A 143 -10.46 17.63 16.17
CA ALA A 143 -11.89 17.55 16.46
C ALA A 143 -12.27 16.23 17.16
N ILE A 144 -11.60 15.09 16.83
CA ILE A 144 -11.84 13.79 17.49
C ILE A 144 -11.57 13.87 19.00
N VAL A 145 -10.58 14.64 19.45
CA VAL A 145 -10.26 14.81 20.89
C VAL A 145 -11.47 15.30 21.68
N PHE A 146 -12.34 16.10 21.03
CA PHE A 146 -13.56 16.68 21.63
C PHE A 146 -14.84 15.92 21.26
N ALA A 147 -14.73 14.76 20.63
CA ALA A 147 -15.89 13.95 20.26
C ALA A 147 -16.66 13.49 21.52
N SER A 148 -17.96 13.76 21.55
CA SER A 148 -18.86 13.39 22.66
C SER A 148 -19.82 12.27 22.30
N SER A 149 -19.78 11.75 21.06
CA SER A 149 -20.59 10.62 20.62
C SER A 149 -19.85 9.75 19.61
N ALA A 150 -20.24 8.47 19.53
CA ALA A 150 -19.70 7.55 18.54
C ALA A 150 -19.93 8.05 17.10
N GLU A 151 -21.09 8.64 16.81
CA GLU A 151 -21.41 9.18 15.47
C GLU A 151 -20.43 10.29 15.04
N GLN A 152 -20.11 11.21 15.97
CA GLN A 152 -19.12 12.25 15.70
C GLN A 152 -17.75 11.63 15.43
N LEU A 153 -17.33 10.65 16.23
CA LEU A 153 -16.10 9.93 16.03
C LEU A 153 -16.05 9.28 14.63
N LEU A 154 -17.09 8.53 14.28
CA LEU A 154 -17.15 7.80 12.99
C LEU A 154 -17.03 8.76 11.79
N ASN A 155 -17.80 9.86 11.81
CA ASN A 155 -17.76 10.87 10.75
C ASN A 155 -16.37 11.54 10.65
N LEU A 156 -15.80 11.92 11.78
CA LEU A 156 -14.46 12.53 11.82
C LEU A 156 -13.37 11.57 11.39
N ARG A 157 -13.53 10.25 11.65
CA ARG A 157 -12.60 9.22 11.17
C ARG A 157 -12.59 9.12 9.65
N VAL A 158 -13.74 9.28 8.98
CA VAL A 158 -13.79 9.33 7.51
C VAL A 158 -13.02 10.54 6.97
N VAL A 159 -13.21 11.72 7.57
CA VAL A 159 -12.53 12.96 7.18
C VAL A 159 -11.01 12.86 7.43
N GLN A 160 -10.63 12.34 8.60
CA GLN A 160 -9.24 12.04 8.95
C GLN A 160 -8.59 11.12 7.92
N ALA A 161 -9.27 10.04 7.58
CA ALA A 161 -8.80 9.02 6.63
C ALA A 161 -8.64 9.58 5.22
N PHE A 162 -9.57 10.43 4.79
CA PHE A 162 -9.46 11.12 3.49
C PHE A 162 -8.17 11.96 3.43
N GLY A 163 -7.88 12.74 4.47
CA GLY A 163 -6.63 13.50 4.58
C GLY A 163 -5.37 12.62 4.59
N ALA A 164 -5.41 11.50 5.33
CA ALA A 164 -4.33 10.52 5.38
C ALA A 164 -4.08 9.90 3.99
N GLY A 165 -5.13 9.48 3.29
CA GLY A 165 -5.06 8.89 1.96
C GLY A 165 -4.46 9.84 0.93
N MET A 166 -4.88 11.12 0.93
CA MET A 166 -4.29 12.17 0.09
C MET A 166 -2.78 12.32 0.34
N THR A 167 -2.35 12.19 1.59
CA THR A 167 -0.95 12.40 1.98
C THR A 167 -0.07 11.19 1.63
N VAL A 168 -0.51 9.98 1.96
CA VAL A 168 0.29 8.76 1.81
C VAL A 168 0.53 8.40 0.35
N VAL A 169 -0.47 8.59 -0.53
CA VAL A 169 -0.33 8.26 -1.96
C VAL A 169 0.78 9.06 -2.65
N ILE A 170 1.08 10.25 -2.16
CA ILE A 170 2.09 11.14 -2.72
C ILE A 170 3.50 10.60 -2.51
N VAL A 171 3.76 9.85 -1.44
CA VAL A 171 5.10 9.37 -1.08
C VAL A 171 5.68 8.50 -2.19
N GLY A 172 4.93 7.54 -2.71
CA GLY A 172 5.38 6.70 -3.82
C GLY A 172 5.64 7.50 -5.10
N ALA A 173 4.88 8.57 -5.34
CA ALA A 173 5.13 9.49 -6.44
C ALA A 173 6.41 10.32 -6.22
N MET A 174 6.62 10.83 -5.02
CA MET A 174 7.85 11.57 -4.65
C MET A 174 9.09 10.72 -4.86
N VAL A 175 9.08 9.44 -4.42
CA VAL A 175 10.23 8.54 -4.66
C VAL A 175 10.56 8.47 -6.15
N ARG A 176 9.57 8.34 -7.03
CA ARG A 176 9.79 8.29 -8.49
C ARG A 176 10.21 9.63 -9.09
N ASP A 177 9.75 10.75 -8.53
CA ASP A 177 10.05 12.09 -9.03
C ASP A 177 11.49 12.53 -8.63
N TYR A 178 11.95 12.14 -7.44
CA TYR A 178 13.26 12.57 -6.89
C TYR A 178 14.38 11.55 -7.09
N TYR A 179 14.06 10.26 -7.21
CA TYR A 179 15.04 9.19 -7.30
C TYR A 179 14.81 8.31 -8.53
N SER A 180 15.91 7.81 -9.09
CA SER A 180 15.87 6.87 -10.22
C SER A 180 16.73 5.64 -9.97
N GLY A 181 16.43 4.54 -10.67
CA GLY A 181 17.25 3.33 -10.64
C GLY A 181 17.47 2.78 -9.22
N ARG A 182 18.75 2.54 -8.89
CA ARG A 182 19.14 1.94 -7.59
C ARG A 182 18.74 2.78 -6.37
N LYS A 183 18.80 4.11 -6.47
CA LYS A 183 18.39 4.99 -5.35
C LYS A 183 16.90 4.92 -5.07
N ALA A 184 16.05 4.89 -6.10
CA ALA A 184 14.61 4.71 -5.91
C ALA A 184 14.30 3.36 -5.24
N ALA A 185 14.96 2.28 -5.66
CA ALA A 185 14.81 0.97 -5.04
C ALA A 185 15.24 0.97 -3.56
N GLN A 186 16.35 1.63 -3.22
CA GLN A 186 16.79 1.77 -1.84
C GLN A 186 15.78 2.55 -0.98
N MET A 187 15.18 3.62 -1.51
CA MET A 187 14.18 4.41 -0.82
C MET A 187 12.90 3.61 -0.58
N PHE A 188 12.40 2.87 -1.57
CA PHE A 188 11.26 1.99 -1.38
C PHE A 188 11.54 0.87 -0.37
N ALA A 189 12.77 0.32 -0.35
CA ALA A 189 13.16 -0.67 0.65
C ALA A 189 13.17 -0.09 2.07
N LEU A 190 13.67 1.14 2.26
CA LEU A 190 13.62 1.83 3.55
C LEU A 190 12.19 2.08 4.01
N ILE A 191 11.32 2.58 3.13
CA ILE A 191 9.89 2.76 3.40
C ILE A 191 9.25 1.43 3.81
N GLY A 192 9.57 0.34 3.10
CA GLY A 192 9.06 -1.00 3.42
C GLY A 192 9.47 -1.47 4.83
N ILE A 193 10.72 -1.24 5.24
CA ILE A 193 11.19 -1.57 6.59
C ILE A 193 10.42 -0.78 7.64
N ILE A 194 10.22 0.52 7.43
CA ILE A 194 9.50 1.39 8.35
C ILE A 194 8.04 0.96 8.47
N LEU A 195 7.37 0.64 7.36
CA LEU A 195 6.01 0.12 7.34
C LEU A 195 5.84 -1.20 8.08
N MET A 196 6.92 -1.98 8.28
CA MET A 196 6.89 -3.19 9.09
C MET A 196 7.10 -2.90 10.58
N VAL A 197 7.92 -1.90 10.92
CA VAL A 197 8.23 -1.58 12.32
C VAL A 197 7.10 -0.81 12.98
N VAL A 198 6.41 0.08 12.24
CA VAL A 198 5.37 0.95 12.81
C VAL A 198 4.19 0.17 13.41
N PRO A 199 3.60 -0.84 12.77
CA PRO A 199 2.53 -1.63 13.38
C PRO A 199 2.99 -2.41 14.64
N LEU A 200 4.30 -2.69 14.78
CA LEU A 200 4.85 -3.27 16.00
C LEU A 200 4.83 -2.27 17.17
N VAL A 201 5.17 -1.02 16.88
CA VAL A 201 5.35 0.03 17.91
C VAL A 201 4.04 0.77 18.20
N ALA A 202 3.17 0.96 17.19
CA ALA A 202 1.98 1.80 17.32
C ALA A 202 1.01 1.37 18.44
N PRO A 203 0.63 0.09 18.59
CA PRO A 203 -0.25 -0.32 19.70
C PRO A 203 0.43 -0.15 21.07
N MET A 204 1.77 -0.31 21.15
CA MET A 204 2.52 -0.12 22.41
C MET A 204 2.52 1.35 22.83
N VAL A 205 2.76 2.26 21.85
CA VAL A 205 2.64 3.71 22.07
C VAL A 205 1.21 4.07 22.45
N GLY A 206 0.21 3.46 21.78
CA GLY A 206 -1.19 3.67 22.08
C GLY A 206 -1.57 3.27 23.51
N ALA A 207 -1.18 2.07 23.94
CA ALA A 207 -1.42 1.59 25.31
C ALA A 207 -0.73 2.48 26.37
N LEU A 208 0.48 2.95 26.10
CA LEU A 208 1.19 3.89 26.97
C LEU A 208 0.44 5.23 27.08
N LEU A 209 0.09 5.84 25.96
CA LEU A 209 -0.62 7.12 25.92
C LEU A 209 -2.00 7.02 26.57
N GLN A 210 -2.71 5.91 26.36
CA GLN A 210 -3.98 5.60 27.02
C GLN A 210 -3.81 5.61 28.55
N GLY A 211 -2.75 5.00 29.09
CA GLY A 211 -2.46 4.98 30.52
C GLY A 211 -2.11 6.35 31.10
N LEU A 212 -1.63 7.29 30.29
CA LEU A 212 -1.24 8.64 30.71
C LEU A 212 -2.40 9.65 30.71
N GLY A 213 -3.32 9.56 29.75
CA GLY A 213 -4.35 10.58 29.56
C GLY A 213 -5.59 10.07 28.81
N GLY A 214 -5.91 8.79 28.94
CA GLY A 214 -7.05 8.17 28.30
C GLY A 214 -6.90 8.09 26.76
N TRP A 215 -7.96 7.65 26.11
CA TRP A 215 -7.97 7.49 24.67
C TRP A 215 -7.71 8.83 23.90
N GLN A 216 -8.09 9.97 24.49
CA GLN A 216 -7.86 11.29 23.89
C GLN A 216 -6.38 11.60 23.70
N ALA A 217 -5.51 11.13 24.61
CA ALA A 217 -4.07 11.34 24.51
C ALA A 217 -3.46 10.76 23.21
N ILE A 218 -4.04 9.66 22.69
CA ILE A 218 -3.62 9.07 21.43
C ILE A 218 -3.89 10.05 20.27
N PHE A 219 -5.07 10.65 20.25
CA PHE A 219 -5.43 11.60 19.19
C PHE A 219 -4.69 12.93 19.33
N VAL A 220 -4.39 13.39 20.56
CA VAL A 220 -3.49 14.53 20.79
C VAL A 220 -2.10 14.26 20.23
N PHE A 221 -1.54 13.08 20.46
CA PHE A 221 -0.28 12.66 19.85
C PHE A 221 -0.35 12.68 18.32
N LEU A 222 -1.40 12.14 17.72
CA LEU A 222 -1.59 12.14 16.26
C LEU A 222 -1.74 13.57 15.70
N ALA A 223 -2.42 14.46 16.43
CA ALA A 223 -2.54 15.88 16.07
C ALA A 223 -1.17 16.56 16.10
N ALA A 224 -0.42 16.40 17.17
CA ALA A 224 0.93 16.95 17.31
C ALA A 224 1.86 16.40 16.21
N TYR A 225 1.81 15.10 15.94
CA TYR A 225 2.57 14.46 14.88
C TYR A 225 2.24 15.04 13.49
N SER A 226 0.96 15.23 13.19
CA SER A 226 0.52 15.82 11.92
C SER A 226 0.90 17.29 11.78
N LEU A 227 0.90 18.07 12.87
CA LEU A 227 1.40 19.46 12.90
C LEU A 227 2.90 19.52 12.59
N VAL A 228 3.70 18.64 13.18
CA VAL A 228 5.13 18.53 12.87
C VAL A 228 5.31 18.22 11.39
N LEU A 229 4.55 17.27 10.84
CA LEU A 229 4.59 16.94 9.42
C LEU A 229 4.19 18.13 8.54
N LEU A 230 3.15 18.88 8.89
CA LEU A 230 2.75 20.11 8.20
C LEU A 230 3.91 21.10 8.12
N GLY A 231 4.58 21.35 9.25
CA GLY A 231 5.75 22.24 9.33
C GLY A 231 6.91 21.74 8.45
N LEU A 232 7.23 20.44 8.51
CA LEU A 232 8.30 19.83 7.72
C LEU A 232 7.98 19.90 6.21
N VAL A 233 6.77 19.55 5.80
CA VAL A 233 6.34 19.62 4.38
C VAL A 233 6.33 21.06 3.89
N GLN A 234 5.82 21.99 4.71
CA GLN A 234 5.78 23.41 4.36
C GLN A 234 7.20 23.97 4.16
N HIS A 235 8.13 23.60 5.02
CA HIS A 235 9.48 24.16 4.99
C HIS A 235 10.38 23.47 3.96
N PHE A 236 10.39 22.14 3.95
CA PHE A 236 11.39 21.35 3.20
C PHE A 236 10.92 20.89 1.82
N LEU A 237 9.61 20.70 1.59
CA LEU A 237 9.17 20.24 0.29
C LEU A 237 9.18 21.40 -0.73
N PRO A 238 9.84 21.26 -1.89
CA PRO A 238 9.92 22.33 -2.88
C PRO A 238 8.54 22.66 -3.47
N LYS A 239 8.38 23.93 -3.84
CA LYS A 239 7.18 24.39 -4.54
C LYS A 239 7.11 23.74 -5.94
N PRO A 240 5.92 23.39 -6.44
CA PRO A 240 5.79 22.87 -7.79
C PRO A 240 6.25 23.93 -8.82
N ALA A 241 6.98 23.49 -9.84
CA ALA A 241 7.52 24.40 -10.87
C ALA A 241 6.40 25.06 -11.71
N VAL A 242 5.27 24.37 -11.90
CA VAL A 242 4.08 24.90 -12.61
C VAL A 242 2.82 24.21 -12.05
N GLY A 243 1.83 25.00 -11.61
CA GLY A 243 0.51 24.50 -11.25
C GLY A 243 -0.39 24.45 -12.49
N GLY A 244 -0.72 23.27 -12.98
CA GLY A 244 -1.67 23.08 -14.08
C GLY A 244 -3.12 23.33 -13.63
N LYS A 245 -4.01 23.68 -14.57
CA LYS A 245 -5.47 23.70 -14.33
C LYS A 245 -5.99 22.26 -14.34
N ILE A 246 -6.87 21.93 -13.41
CA ILE A 246 -7.57 20.63 -13.40
C ILE A 246 -8.56 20.65 -14.58
N GLY A 247 -8.18 20.02 -15.70
CA GLY A 247 -9.08 19.82 -16.83
C GLY A 247 -9.99 18.59 -16.58
N ARG A 248 -11.16 18.57 -17.22
CA ARG A 248 -12.08 17.40 -17.24
C ARG A 248 -11.39 16.11 -17.73
N ASP A 249 -10.38 16.26 -18.58
CA ASP A 249 -9.67 15.14 -19.21
C ASP A 249 -8.83 14.30 -18.25
N VAL A 250 -8.45 14.83 -17.07
CA VAL A 250 -7.62 14.10 -16.11
C VAL A 250 -8.36 12.93 -15.47
N PHE A 251 -9.62 13.16 -15.08
CA PHE A 251 -10.45 12.06 -14.55
C PHE A 251 -10.72 11.00 -15.62
N GLY A 252 -10.91 11.41 -16.89
CA GLY A 252 -11.03 10.50 -18.03
C GLY A 252 -9.76 9.67 -18.26
N LEU A 253 -8.59 10.28 -18.14
CA LEU A 253 -7.30 9.61 -18.29
C LEU A 253 -7.07 8.58 -17.16
N VAL A 254 -7.35 8.96 -15.91
CA VAL A 254 -7.25 8.06 -14.74
C VAL A 254 -8.24 6.92 -14.89
N ALA A 255 -9.50 7.20 -15.19
CA ALA A 255 -10.52 6.18 -15.43
C ALA A 255 -10.15 5.24 -16.58
N GLY A 256 -9.56 5.78 -17.66
CA GLY A 256 -9.06 4.99 -18.80
C GLY A 256 -7.94 4.03 -18.40
N ARG A 257 -7.00 4.46 -17.55
CA ARG A 257 -5.91 3.61 -17.03
C ARG A 257 -6.46 2.54 -16.10
N PHE A 258 -7.36 2.90 -15.18
CA PHE A 258 -8.04 1.95 -14.30
C PHE A 258 -8.80 0.89 -15.12
N LYS A 259 -9.56 1.30 -16.14
CA LYS A 259 -10.29 0.39 -17.02
C LYS A 259 -9.37 -0.59 -17.76
N ARG A 260 -8.17 -0.17 -18.18
CA ARG A 260 -7.19 -1.07 -18.82
C ARG A 260 -6.66 -2.11 -17.84
N VAL A 261 -6.32 -1.71 -16.63
CA VAL A 261 -5.87 -2.64 -15.58
C VAL A 261 -6.96 -3.67 -15.29
N LEU A 262 -8.22 -3.22 -15.10
CA LEU A 262 -9.36 -4.09 -14.79
C LEU A 262 -9.74 -5.05 -15.94
N LYS A 263 -9.40 -4.72 -17.18
CA LYS A 263 -9.64 -5.62 -18.33
C LYS A 263 -8.68 -6.81 -18.39
N THR A 264 -7.53 -6.76 -17.69
CA THR A 264 -6.52 -7.81 -17.71
C THR A 264 -6.91 -8.94 -16.77
N ARG A 265 -7.77 -9.87 -17.23
CA ARG A 265 -8.37 -10.92 -16.42
C ARG A 265 -7.34 -11.75 -15.61
N ALA A 266 -6.22 -12.09 -16.22
CA ALA A 266 -5.17 -12.88 -15.56
C ALA A 266 -4.55 -12.15 -14.34
N ALA A 267 -4.45 -10.82 -14.38
CA ALA A 267 -3.96 -10.00 -13.27
C ALA A 267 -5.00 -9.84 -12.17
N MET A 268 -6.30 -9.85 -12.51
CA MET A 268 -7.38 -9.63 -11.55
C MET A 268 -7.44 -10.67 -10.45
N GLY A 269 -7.09 -11.93 -10.74
CA GLY A 269 -7.03 -12.96 -9.69
C GLY A 269 -6.02 -12.62 -8.60
N TYR A 270 -4.83 -12.15 -8.98
CA TYR A 270 -3.82 -11.71 -8.00
C TYR A 270 -4.28 -10.47 -7.21
N LEU A 271 -4.93 -9.52 -7.89
CA LEU A 271 -5.49 -8.32 -7.25
C LEU A 271 -6.52 -8.70 -6.18
N PHE A 272 -7.52 -9.51 -6.56
CA PHE A 272 -8.57 -9.91 -5.63
C PHE A 272 -8.02 -10.77 -4.50
N PHE A 273 -7.11 -11.70 -4.78
CA PHE A 273 -6.49 -12.49 -3.73
C PHE A 273 -5.75 -11.60 -2.71
N GLN A 274 -4.94 -10.64 -3.18
CA GLN A 274 -4.26 -9.69 -2.31
C GLN A 274 -5.24 -8.89 -1.46
N ALA A 275 -6.31 -8.39 -2.06
CA ALA A 275 -7.29 -7.56 -1.39
C ALA A 275 -8.12 -8.34 -0.34
N PHE A 276 -8.52 -9.58 -0.64
CA PHE A 276 -9.23 -10.44 0.30
C PHE A 276 -8.31 -11.04 1.38
N SER A 277 -7.05 -11.35 1.06
CA SER A 277 -6.04 -11.76 2.05
C SER A 277 -5.78 -10.64 3.06
N PHE A 278 -5.67 -9.39 2.58
CA PHE A 278 -5.62 -8.21 3.43
C PHE A 278 -6.92 -8.02 4.21
N GLY A 279 -8.09 -8.25 3.57
CA GLY A 279 -9.40 -8.22 4.22
C GLY A 279 -9.50 -9.21 5.39
N SER A 280 -8.90 -10.41 5.26
CA SER A 280 -8.81 -11.37 6.37
C SER A 280 -8.00 -10.80 7.54
N MET A 281 -6.83 -10.20 7.28
CA MET A 281 -6.07 -9.50 8.31
C MET A 281 -6.88 -8.33 8.91
N PHE A 282 -7.63 -7.62 8.08
CA PHE A 282 -8.41 -6.46 8.52
C PHE A 282 -9.62 -6.86 9.38
N ALA A 283 -10.26 -8.03 9.11
CA ALA A 283 -11.26 -8.62 10.00
C ALA A 283 -10.68 -8.89 11.39
N PHE A 284 -9.45 -9.43 11.46
CA PHE A 284 -8.75 -9.55 12.75
C PHE A 284 -8.53 -8.18 13.41
N LEU A 285 -8.02 -7.17 12.68
CA LEU A 285 -7.82 -5.84 13.26
C LEU A 285 -9.11 -5.28 13.85
N THR A 286 -10.23 -5.45 13.15
CA THR A 286 -11.54 -4.93 13.55
C THR A 286 -12.06 -5.61 14.82
N GLU A 287 -12.03 -6.95 14.88
CA GLU A 287 -12.63 -7.72 15.98
C GLU A 287 -11.64 -8.01 17.13
N SER A 288 -10.33 -7.77 16.93
CA SER A 288 -9.29 -8.18 17.90
C SER A 288 -9.42 -7.49 19.26
N SER A 289 -9.86 -6.23 19.27
CA SER A 289 -10.02 -5.47 20.50
C SER A 289 -11.12 -6.08 21.37
N PHE A 290 -12.27 -6.40 20.80
CA PHE A 290 -13.35 -7.07 21.48
C PHE A 290 -12.93 -8.47 21.94
N VAL A 291 -12.44 -9.31 21.02
CA VAL A 291 -12.08 -10.70 21.34
C VAL A 291 -11.02 -10.75 22.43
N TYR A 292 -9.92 -10.02 22.33
CA TYR A 292 -8.83 -10.11 23.27
C TYR A 292 -9.15 -9.41 24.61
N GLN A 293 -9.69 -8.19 24.57
CA GLN A 293 -9.86 -7.39 25.78
C GLN A 293 -11.19 -7.65 26.50
N GLN A 294 -12.29 -7.97 25.78
CA GLN A 294 -13.57 -8.23 26.41
C GLN A 294 -13.79 -9.72 26.71
N LEU A 295 -13.60 -10.62 25.73
CA LEU A 295 -13.80 -12.04 25.96
C LEU A 295 -12.69 -12.67 26.81
N TYR A 296 -11.42 -12.42 26.48
CA TYR A 296 -10.29 -12.96 27.25
C TYR A 296 -9.83 -12.06 28.40
N ARG A 297 -10.38 -10.84 28.52
CA ARG A 297 -10.07 -9.87 29.58
C ARG A 297 -8.56 -9.53 29.69
N VAL A 298 -7.83 -9.54 28.55
CA VAL A 298 -6.45 -9.10 28.56
C VAL A 298 -6.36 -7.57 28.70
N THR A 299 -5.32 -7.11 29.38
CA THR A 299 -5.09 -5.66 29.54
C THR A 299 -4.62 -5.03 28.23
N PRO A 300 -4.75 -3.69 28.05
CA PRO A 300 -4.23 -3.00 26.86
C PRO A 300 -2.75 -3.29 26.55
N HIS A 301 -1.91 -3.41 27.58
CA HIS A 301 -0.51 -3.80 27.42
C HIS A 301 -0.33 -5.25 26.93
N GLN A 302 -1.10 -6.19 27.47
CA GLN A 302 -1.07 -7.59 27.00
C GLN A 302 -1.59 -7.68 25.56
N TYR A 303 -2.63 -6.92 25.22
CA TYR A 303 -3.12 -6.80 23.85
C TYR A 303 -2.01 -6.34 22.90
N ALA A 304 -1.29 -5.27 23.26
CA ALA A 304 -0.20 -4.74 22.44
C ALA A 304 0.91 -5.77 22.22
N TRP A 305 1.25 -6.58 23.24
CA TRP A 305 2.22 -7.67 23.09
C TRP A 305 1.70 -8.82 22.21
N ALA A 306 0.44 -9.23 22.37
CA ALA A 306 -0.17 -10.25 21.51
C ALA A 306 -0.22 -9.77 20.04
N PHE A 307 -0.52 -8.48 19.83
CA PHE A 307 -0.46 -7.86 18.50
C PHE A 307 0.96 -7.84 17.93
N ALA A 308 1.95 -7.52 18.77
CA ALA A 308 3.36 -7.50 18.37
C ALA A 308 3.84 -8.87 17.86
N LEU A 309 3.36 -9.98 18.44
CA LEU A 309 3.70 -11.33 17.96
C LEU A 309 3.27 -11.57 16.50
N ASN A 310 2.12 -11.03 16.09
CA ASN A 310 1.66 -11.11 14.69
C ASN A 310 2.63 -10.40 13.73
N ILE A 311 3.09 -9.21 14.13
CA ILE A 311 4.03 -8.42 13.33
C ILE A 311 5.42 -9.08 13.27
N ILE A 312 5.90 -9.62 14.38
CA ILE A 312 7.16 -10.37 14.44
C ILE A 312 7.08 -11.58 13.49
N THR A 313 5.98 -12.31 13.51
CA THR A 313 5.76 -13.45 12.60
C THR A 313 5.72 -13.01 11.15
N MET A 314 5.08 -11.87 10.85
CA MET A 314 5.08 -11.27 9.50
C MET A 314 6.49 -10.88 9.05
N MET A 315 7.29 -10.27 9.93
CA MET A 315 8.70 -9.94 9.65
C MET A 315 9.53 -11.20 9.37
N PHE A 316 9.32 -12.26 10.15
CA PHE A 316 9.98 -13.55 9.96
C PHE A 316 9.64 -14.16 8.59
N PHE A 317 8.37 -14.22 8.23
CA PHE A 317 7.95 -14.71 6.91
C PHE A 317 8.43 -13.83 5.76
N ASN A 318 8.49 -12.52 5.94
CA ASN A 318 9.08 -11.64 4.95
C ASN A 318 10.60 -11.89 4.78
N ARG A 319 11.30 -12.22 5.85
CA ARG A 319 12.71 -12.63 5.79
C ARG A 319 12.88 -13.94 5.03
N ILE A 320 12.00 -14.90 5.23
CA ILE A 320 11.96 -16.15 4.46
C ILE A 320 11.71 -15.84 2.97
N THR A 321 10.74 -14.98 2.65
CA THR A 321 10.47 -14.52 1.27
C THR A 321 11.74 -13.98 0.62
N ALA A 322 12.42 -13.03 1.30
CA ALA A 322 13.63 -12.41 0.77
C ALA A 322 14.77 -13.41 0.57
N TRP A 323 14.92 -14.40 1.48
CA TRP A 323 15.91 -15.46 1.36
C TRP A 323 15.58 -16.41 0.20
N ARG A 324 14.34 -16.88 0.07
CA ARG A 324 13.90 -17.80 -1.00
C ARG A 324 14.02 -17.16 -2.38
N LEU A 325 13.68 -15.88 -2.52
CA LEU A 325 13.87 -15.16 -3.78
C LEU A 325 15.35 -15.05 -4.17
N LYS A 326 16.27 -14.89 -3.19
CA LYS A 326 17.72 -14.91 -3.46
C LYS A 326 18.24 -16.28 -3.90
N THR A 327 17.60 -17.38 -3.49
CA THR A 327 17.93 -18.74 -3.94
C THR A 327 17.30 -19.11 -5.28
N GLY A 328 16.67 -18.14 -5.98
CA GLY A 328 16.10 -18.33 -7.31
C GLY A 328 14.68 -18.91 -7.33
N VAL A 329 14.03 -19.04 -6.17
CA VAL A 329 12.65 -19.54 -6.12
C VAL A 329 11.70 -18.48 -6.67
N HIS A 330 10.79 -18.89 -7.56
CA HIS A 330 9.83 -17.98 -8.19
C HIS A 330 8.83 -17.40 -7.17
N PRO A 331 8.42 -16.12 -7.28
CA PRO A 331 7.45 -15.49 -6.37
C PRO A 331 6.13 -16.27 -6.26
N GLN A 332 5.68 -16.90 -7.33
CA GLN A 332 4.46 -17.69 -7.38
C GLN A 332 4.51 -18.92 -6.47
N SER A 333 5.66 -19.61 -6.38
CA SER A 333 5.83 -20.77 -5.51
C SER A 333 5.80 -20.37 -4.03
N ILE A 334 6.41 -19.22 -3.69
CA ILE A 334 6.36 -18.66 -2.31
C ILE A 334 4.93 -18.23 -1.98
N LEU A 335 4.23 -17.61 -2.93
CA LEU A 335 2.83 -17.23 -2.78
C LEU A 335 1.94 -18.44 -2.47
N LEU A 336 2.14 -19.58 -3.18
CA LEU A 336 1.38 -20.80 -2.93
C LEU A 336 1.53 -21.28 -1.48
N TRP A 337 2.76 -21.31 -0.95
CA TRP A 337 2.99 -21.63 0.46
C TRP A 337 2.28 -20.64 1.40
N GLY A 338 2.32 -19.35 1.08
CA GLY A 338 1.59 -18.32 1.84
C GLY A 338 0.08 -18.58 1.86
N ILE A 339 -0.51 -18.91 0.71
CA ILE A 339 -1.94 -19.26 0.57
C ILE A 339 -2.29 -20.46 1.46
N VAL A 340 -1.52 -21.55 1.36
CA VAL A 340 -1.77 -22.80 2.12
C VAL A 340 -1.68 -22.53 3.63
N VAL A 341 -0.64 -21.85 4.09
CA VAL A 341 -0.45 -21.57 5.52
C VAL A 341 -1.53 -20.63 6.04
N GLN A 342 -1.89 -19.56 5.31
CA GLN A 342 -2.93 -18.63 5.71
C GLN A 342 -4.29 -19.33 5.82
N PHE A 343 -4.65 -20.11 4.81
CA PHE A 343 -5.93 -20.82 4.78
C PHE A 343 -6.02 -21.86 5.88
N ALA A 344 -4.95 -22.67 6.09
CA ALA A 344 -4.87 -23.66 7.15
C ALA A 344 -4.99 -23.00 8.53
N ALA A 345 -4.30 -21.88 8.77
CA ALA A 345 -4.37 -21.14 10.02
C ALA A 345 -5.78 -20.60 10.30
N ASN A 346 -6.45 -20.01 9.29
CA ASN A 346 -7.83 -19.52 9.43
C ASN A 346 -8.82 -20.66 9.66
N LEU A 347 -8.66 -21.78 8.95
CA LEU A 347 -9.52 -22.94 9.13
C LEU A 347 -9.31 -23.58 10.51
N SER A 348 -8.07 -23.67 10.99
CA SER A 348 -7.75 -24.16 12.34
C SER A 348 -8.34 -23.26 13.42
N GLN A 349 -8.27 -21.93 13.23
CA GLN A 349 -8.89 -20.96 14.11
C GLN A 349 -10.41 -21.13 14.15
N LEU A 350 -11.05 -21.24 13.01
CA LEU A 350 -12.51 -21.46 12.92
C LEU A 350 -12.92 -22.78 13.58
N ALA A 351 -12.19 -23.87 13.30
CA ALA A 351 -12.44 -25.16 13.90
C ALA A 351 -12.28 -25.13 15.44
N ALA A 352 -11.22 -24.46 15.93
CA ALA A 352 -11.00 -24.30 17.37
C ALA A 352 -12.14 -23.54 18.04
N VAL A 353 -12.63 -22.45 17.43
CA VAL A 353 -13.73 -21.66 17.98
C VAL A 353 -15.05 -22.45 17.93
N LEU A 354 -15.33 -23.18 16.86
CA LEU A 354 -16.55 -23.99 16.73
C LEU A 354 -16.54 -25.17 17.73
N PHE A 355 -15.38 -25.75 18.03
CA PHE A 355 -15.25 -26.89 18.94
C PHE A 355 -15.29 -26.46 20.41
N PHE A 356 -14.58 -25.39 20.79
CA PHE A 356 -14.43 -24.96 22.18
C PHE A 356 -15.37 -23.81 22.56
N GLY A 357 -16.03 -23.13 21.60
CA GLY A 357 -16.71 -21.86 21.81
C GLY A 357 -15.71 -20.71 22.03
N LEU A 358 -14.99 -20.77 23.15
CA LEU A 358 -13.87 -19.89 23.48
C LEU A 358 -12.61 -20.74 23.72
N PRO A 359 -11.74 -20.91 22.70
CA PRO A 359 -10.54 -21.73 22.82
C PRO A 359 -9.53 -21.11 23.78
N PRO A 360 -8.51 -21.86 24.26
CA PRO A 360 -7.42 -21.27 25.05
C PRO A 360 -6.79 -20.08 24.33
N PHE A 361 -6.54 -18.98 25.05
CA PHE A 361 -6.05 -17.72 24.48
C PHE A 361 -4.84 -17.90 23.57
N TRP A 362 -3.84 -18.66 24.03
CA TRP A 362 -2.61 -18.85 23.24
C TRP A 362 -2.79 -19.70 21.98
N LEU A 363 -3.80 -20.59 21.97
CA LEU A 363 -4.16 -21.32 20.76
C LEU A 363 -4.76 -20.35 19.71
N LEU A 364 -5.66 -19.47 20.13
CA LEU A 364 -6.23 -18.45 19.25
C LEU A 364 -5.14 -17.51 18.72
N VAL A 365 -4.28 -17.00 19.62
CA VAL A 365 -3.15 -16.14 19.26
C VAL A 365 -2.22 -16.84 18.26
N ALA A 366 -1.89 -18.11 18.45
CA ALA A 366 -1.04 -18.85 17.53
C ALA A 366 -1.67 -18.97 16.12
N CYS A 367 -2.96 -19.30 16.03
CA CYS A 367 -3.67 -19.34 14.75
C CYS A 367 -3.64 -17.97 14.04
N VAL A 368 -3.93 -16.89 14.78
CA VAL A 368 -3.88 -15.52 14.26
C VAL A 368 -2.47 -15.12 13.82
N MET A 369 -1.45 -15.45 14.61
CA MET A 369 -0.04 -15.20 14.26
C MET A 369 0.33 -15.80 12.89
N PHE A 370 -0.04 -17.06 12.66
CA PHE A 370 0.22 -17.68 11.36
C PHE A 370 -0.63 -17.07 10.26
N SER A 371 -1.90 -16.78 10.50
CA SER A 371 -2.78 -16.16 9.52
C SER A 371 -2.29 -14.76 9.10
N VAL A 372 -2.11 -13.86 10.06
CA VAL A 372 -1.67 -12.47 9.82
C VAL A 372 -0.20 -12.44 9.37
N GLY A 373 0.65 -13.27 10.00
CA GLY A 373 2.07 -13.35 9.68
C GLY A 373 2.33 -13.73 8.22
N THR A 374 1.47 -14.56 7.60
CA THR A 374 1.59 -14.94 6.19
C THR A 374 1.49 -13.75 5.23
N GLN A 375 1.06 -12.57 5.65
CA GLN A 375 1.18 -11.35 4.82
C GLN A 375 2.63 -11.09 4.39
N GLY A 376 3.63 -11.55 5.15
CA GLY A 376 5.04 -11.53 4.75
C GLY A 376 5.40 -12.45 3.57
N LEU A 377 4.64 -13.55 3.36
CA LEU A 377 4.76 -14.42 2.19
C LEU A 377 3.87 -13.94 1.04
N VAL A 378 2.67 -13.48 1.35
CA VAL A 378 1.62 -13.16 0.37
C VAL A 378 1.86 -11.79 -0.27
N GLY A 379 2.05 -10.74 0.52
CA GLY A 379 2.00 -9.35 0.05
C GLY A 379 2.95 -9.05 -1.11
N ALA A 380 4.25 -9.18 -0.87
CA ALA A 380 5.28 -8.87 -1.86
C ALA A 380 5.22 -9.80 -3.09
N ASN A 381 4.93 -11.09 -2.89
CA ASN A 381 4.91 -12.07 -3.97
C ASN A 381 3.67 -11.92 -4.86
N THR A 382 2.49 -11.66 -4.27
CA THR A 382 1.27 -11.36 -5.04
C THR A 382 1.43 -10.07 -5.84
N GLN A 383 1.99 -9.02 -5.20
CA GLN A 383 2.27 -7.77 -5.88
C GLN A 383 3.26 -7.95 -7.03
N ALA A 384 4.32 -8.74 -6.86
CA ALA A 384 5.26 -9.05 -7.93
C ALA A 384 4.58 -9.77 -9.11
N CYS A 385 3.76 -10.81 -8.83
CA CYS A 385 3.00 -11.52 -9.84
C CYS A 385 1.98 -10.61 -10.55
N PHE A 386 1.28 -9.74 -9.82
CA PHE A 386 0.36 -8.76 -10.38
C PHE A 386 1.06 -7.74 -11.28
N MET A 387 2.16 -7.15 -10.80
CA MET A 387 2.90 -6.11 -11.51
C MET A 387 3.61 -6.61 -12.76
N SER A 388 3.87 -7.91 -12.90
CA SER A 388 4.48 -8.49 -14.10
C SER A 388 3.65 -8.26 -15.37
N TYR A 389 2.33 -8.07 -15.23
CA TYR A 389 1.41 -7.76 -16.31
C TYR A 389 1.41 -6.29 -16.74
N PHE A 390 2.01 -5.37 -15.96
CA PHE A 390 1.89 -3.92 -16.14
C PHE A 390 3.25 -3.21 -16.15
N LYS A 391 4.19 -3.64 -17.00
CA LYS A 391 5.56 -3.10 -17.06
C LYS A 391 5.61 -1.58 -17.33
N GLU A 392 4.70 -1.07 -18.17
CA GLU A 392 4.66 0.36 -18.55
C GLU A 392 3.71 1.19 -17.67
N GLU A 393 2.72 0.57 -17.05
CA GLU A 393 1.64 1.24 -16.30
C GLU A 393 1.72 0.95 -14.79
N GLY A 394 2.90 0.59 -14.29
CA GLY A 394 3.11 0.12 -12.91
C GLY A 394 2.55 1.05 -11.82
N GLY A 395 2.63 2.37 -12.02
CA GLY A 395 2.06 3.33 -11.06
C GLY A 395 0.54 3.27 -10.96
N SER A 396 -0.15 3.17 -12.11
CA SER A 396 -1.61 3.07 -12.16
C SER A 396 -2.09 1.71 -11.64
N ALA A 397 -1.38 0.63 -11.98
CA ALA A 397 -1.68 -0.71 -11.51
C ALA A 397 -1.56 -0.80 -9.97
N ASN A 398 -0.50 -0.23 -9.40
CA ASN A 398 -0.32 -0.19 -7.95
C ASN A 398 -1.40 0.65 -7.24
N ALA A 399 -1.84 1.75 -7.85
CA ALA A 399 -2.94 2.56 -7.32
C ALA A 399 -4.27 1.78 -7.33
N VAL A 400 -4.56 1.04 -8.41
CA VAL A 400 -5.74 0.15 -8.48
C VAL A 400 -5.67 -0.90 -7.38
N LEU A 401 -4.52 -1.57 -7.21
CA LEU A 401 -4.32 -2.57 -6.16
C LEU A 401 -4.60 -1.99 -4.77
N GLY A 402 -4.03 -0.81 -4.44
CA GLY A 402 -4.21 -0.14 -3.16
C GLY A 402 -5.67 0.25 -2.89
N VAL A 403 -6.37 0.77 -3.89
CA VAL A 403 -7.79 1.14 -3.77
C VAL A 403 -8.66 -0.10 -3.51
N PHE A 404 -8.47 -1.18 -4.28
CA PHE A 404 -9.24 -2.41 -4.08
C PHE A 404 -8.93 -3.07 -2.73
N GLN A 405 -7.66 -3.06 -2.31
CA GLN A 405 -7.24 -3.55 -1.00
C GLN A 405 -7.93 -2.77 0.13
N SER A 406 -7.98 -1.44 0.04
CA SER A 406 -8.65 -0.60 1.03
C SER A 406 -10.17 -0.80 1.05
N LEU A 407 -10.82 -0.86 -0.13
CA LEU A 407 -12.27 -1.04 -0.23
C LEU A 407 -12.72 -2.43 0.23
N ILE A 408 -12.02 -3.49 -0.18
CA ILE A 408 -12.34 -4.86 0.24
C ILE A 408 -12.04 -5.04 1.73
N GLY A 409 -10.91 -4.49 2.23
CA GLY A 409 -10.61 -4.46 3.65
C GLY A 409 -11.71 -3.77 4.46
N ALA A 410 -12.15 -2.59 4.02
CA ALA A 410 -13.28 -1.88 4.63
C ALA A 410 -14.57 -2.71 4.63
N GLY A 411 -14.89 -3.34 3.49
CA GLY A 411 -16.08 -4.16 3.34
C GLY A 411 -16.08 -5.40 4.25
N VAL A 412 -14.94 -6.10 4.33
CA VAL A 412 -14.78 -7.28 5.18
C VAL A 412 -14.83 -6.90 6.66
N GLY A 413 -14.14 -5.82 7.07
CA GLY A 413 -14.20 -5.32 8.44
C GLY A 413 -15.60 -4.84 8.83
N MET A 414 -16.31 -4.15 7.93
CA MET A 414 -17.69 -3.74 8.17
C MET A 414 -18.62 -4.96 8.28
N ALA A 415 -18.44 -5.99 7.44
CA ALA A 415 -19.20 -7.22 7.53
C ALA A 415 -18.96 -7.94 8.87
N ALA A 416 -17.73 -7.97 9.38
CA ALA A 416 -17.41 -8.53 10.68
C ALA A 416 -18.20 -7.83 11.79
N THR A 417 -18.20 -6.50 11.84
CA THR A 417 -18.93 -5.74 12.87
C THR A 417 -20.46 -5.83 12.76
N PHE A 418 -21.00 -5.98 11.54
CA PHE A 418 -22.46 -6.17 11.37
C PHE A 418 -22.93 -7.59 11.70
N LEU A 419 -22.09 -8.60 11.47
CA LEU A 419 -22.41 -10.01 11.77
C LEU A 419 -22.10 -10.36 13.22
N HIS A 420 -21.61 -9.41 14.00
CA HIS A 420 -21.19 -9.65 15.37
C HIS A 420 -22.31 -10.23 16.24
N ASP A 421 -21.98 -11.30 16.98
CA ASP A 421 -22.90 -12.07 17.84
C ASP A 421 -22.44 -12.20 19.30
N GLY A 422 -21.41 -11.46 19.71
CA GLY A 422 -20.82 -11.54 21.04
C GLY A 422 -19.80 -12.68 21.19
N SER A 423 -19.43 -13.36 20.11
CA SER A 423 -18.51 -14.50 20.12
C SER A 423 -17.25 -14.26 19.28
N ALA A 424 -16.21 -15.08 19.52
CA ALA A 424 -15.02 -15.11 18.68
C ALA A 424 -15.27 -15.75 17.29
N THR A 425 -16.48 -16.33 17.09
CA THR A 425 -16.81 -17.06 15.85
C THR A 425 -16.85 -16.15 14.65
N VAL A 426 -17.40 -14.93 14.80
CA VAL A 426 -17.49 -13.97 13.70
C VAL A 426 -16.12 -13.57 13.18
N MET A 427 -15.16 -13.30 14.05
CA MET A 427 -13.78 -13.04 13.66
C MET A 427 -13.19 -14.20 12.83
N ALA A 428 -13.28 -15.42 13.35
CA ALA A 428 -12.74 -16.61 12.68
C ALA A 428 -13.44 -16.92 11.35
N ALA A 429 -14.77 -16.80 11.32
CA ALA A 429 -15.58 -17.04 10.13
C ALA A 429 -15.30 -15.99 9.02
N THR A 430 -15.26 -14.71 9.37
CA THR A 430 -14.98 -13.63 8.39
C THR A 430 -13.56 -13.70 7.86
N MET A 431 -12.55 -14.02 8.69
CA MET A 431 -11.18 -14.27 8.23
C MET A 431 -11.11 -15.44 7.25
N THR A 432 -11.77 -16.56 7.57
CA THR A 432 -11.80 -17.76 6.72
C THR A 432 -12.57 -17.51 5.43
N ALA A 433 -13.73 -16.89 5.49
CA ALA A 433 -14.54 -16.55 4.32
C ALA A 433 -13.82 -15.60 3.37
N SER A 434 -13.18 -14.56 3.91
CA SER A 434 -12.39 -13.61 3.13
C SER A 434 -11.26 -14.31 2.38
N THR A 435 -10.45 -15.12 3.06
CA THR A 435 -9.35 -15.87 2.43
C THR A 435 -9.89 -16.85 1.37
N SER A 436 -11.00 -17.54 1.65
CA SER A 436 -11.65 -18.46 0.71
C SER A 436 -12.11 -17.75 -0.57
N CYS A 437 -12.75 -16.58 -0.44
CA CYS A 437 -13.14 -15.73 -1.57
C CYS A 437 -11.93 -15.32 -2.40
N GLY A 438 -10.84 -14.91 -1.74
CA GLY A 438 -9.60 -14.56 -2.43
C GLY A 438 -9.02 -15.71 -3.23
N ILE A 439 -8.95 -16.91 -2.65
CA ILE A 439 -8.47 -18.13 -3.32
C ILE A 439 -9.36 -18.50 -4.50
N ALA A 440 -10.69 -18.47 -4.32
CA ALA A 440 -11.64 -18.76 -5.38
C ALA A 440 -11.48 -17.82 -6.57
N LEU A 441 -11.36 -16.51 -6.33
CA LEU A 441 -11.17 -15.51 -7.38
C LEU A 441 -9.80 -15.61 -8.05
N LEU A 442 -8.74 -15.93 -7.30
CA LEU A 442 -7.42 -16.21 -7.88
C LEU A 442 -7.52 -17.37 -8.86
N TRP A 443 -8.17 -18.46 -8.47
CA TRP A 443 -8.33 -19.63 -9.29
C TRP A 443 -9.22 -19.37 -10.51
N LEU A 444 -10.38 -18.71 -10.33
CA LEU A 444 -11.32 -18.42 -11.41
C LEU A 444 -10.75 -17.47 -12.48
N CYS A 445 -9.96 -16.47 -12.07
CA CYS A 445 -9.44 -15.47 -12.98
C CYS A 445 -8.07 -15.81 -13.56
N SER A 446 -7.19 -16.48 -12.79
CA SER A 446 -5.77 -16.59 -13.13
C SER A 446 -5.27 -18.03 -13.29
N HIS A 447 -6.10 -19.09 -13.17
CA HIS A 447 -5.63 -20.47 -13.20
C HIS A 447 -4.89 -20.86 -14.48
N ARG A 448 -5.27 -20.33 -15.64
CA ARG A 448 -4.58 -20.59 -16.91
C ARG A 448 -3.19 -19.99 -16.91
N ALA A 449 -3.09 -18.71 -16.59
CA ALA A 449 -1.82 -17.99 -16.46
C ALA A 449 -0.92 -18.57 -15.34
N TRP A 450 -1.53 -19.09 -14.29
CA TRP A 450 -0.81 -19.79 -13.21
C TRP A 450 -0.11 -21.04 -13.72
N LYS A 451 -0.79 -21.85 -14.55
CA LYS A 451 -0.20 -23.07 -15.16
C LYS A 451 0.90 -22.74 -16.17
N GLU A 452 0.71 -21.72 -17.01
CA GLU A 452 1.68 -21.30 -18.02
C GLU A 452 2.99 -20.81 -17.37
N ASN A 453 2.90 -20.00 -16.32
CA ASN A 453 4.06 -19.53 -15.58
C ASN A 453 4.77 -20.66 -14.80
N GLY A 454 4.04 -21.65 -14.29
CA GLY A 454 4.60 -22.82 -13.62
C GLY A 454 5.31 -23.78 -14.58
N GLN A 455 4.88 -23.87 -15.83
CA GLN A 455 5.53 -24.71 -16.83
C GLN A 455 6.85 -24.11 -17.37
N SER A 456 6.97 -22.78 -17.39
CA SER A 456 8.23 -22.11 -17.78
C SER A 456 9.36 -22.28 -16.77
N GLU A 457 9.08 -22.80 -15.57
CA GLU A 457 10.07 -23.08 -14.52
C GLU A 457 10.80 -24.43 -14.73
N TYR A 458 10.27 -25.30 -15.61
CA TYR A 458 10.81 -26.62 -15.91
C TYR A 458 11.42 -26.74 -17.32
N LEU A 459 11.48 -25.65 -18.08
CA LEU A 459 12.16 -25.52 -19.39
C LEU A 459 13.34 -24.55 -19.29
#